data_bcbad4858767951b2bd3aefa8751596f
#
_entry.id   bcbad4858767951b2bd3aefa8751596f
#
_cell.length_a   1.000
_cell.length_b   1.000
_cell.length_c   1.000
_cell.angle_alpha   90.00
_cell.angle_beta   90.00
_cell.angle_gamma   90.00
#
_symmetry.space_group_name_H-M   'P 1'
#
loop_
_entity.id
_entity.type
_entity.pdbx_description
1 polymer ?
#
loop_
_entity_poly.entity_id
_entity_poly.type
_entity_poly.pdbx_seq_one_letter_code
_entity_poly.pdbx_strand_id
1 'polypeptide(L)'
;MKKIKGIIEVFVLGICIMLIVLYFFLYKIPSPQKIFSKSQSSVVELKSQTGTDIITYGSAVFIKDDGTLVSNAHMVVYKKAGTYQEFETYEIRFSYETEYRSVFLIKYDLQQDIAILKLNDVSNTQFKAIKTRNSSKLVSGDKVYAVGNGLNHGIGITEGAISLPQINIEYEDTIRNVIQCDLIINEGNSGGALLDERGRLIGITTFRLKDNMGNIIYGVAFCIPINMVIDYLNQE
;
A
#
# COMPACT_ATOMS: atom_id res chain seq x y z
N MET A 1 -48.44 -32.06 -21.84
CA MET A 1 -48.02 -30.66 -21.65
C MET A 1 -47.61 -30.33 -20.20
N LYS A 2 -48.42 -30.61 -19.15
CA LYS A 2 -48.04 -30.29 -17.73
C LYS A 2 -46.73 -30.95 -17.26
N LYS A 3 -46.45 -32.25 -17.60
CA LYS A 3 -45.19 -32.93 -17.23
C LYS A 3 -43.94 -32.30 -17.86
N ILE A 4 -44.01 -31.89 -19.14
CA ILE A 4 -42.89 -31.26 -19.84
C ILE A 4 -42.58 -29.88 -19.23
N LYS A 5 -43.61 -29.12 -18.88
CA LYS A 5 -43.48 -27.81 -18.24
C LYS A 5 -42.76 -27.93 -16.88
N GLY A 6 -43.13 -28.93 -16.03
CA GLY A 6 -42.45 -29.18 -14.76
C GLY A 6 -41.00 -29.60 -14.93
N ILE A 7 -40.63 -30.40 -15.93
CA ILE A 7 -39.24 -30.76 -16.21
C ILE A 7 -38.41 -29.54 -16.61
N ILE A 8 -38.97 -28.65 -17.44
CA ILE A 8 -38.28 -27.41 -17.85
C ILE A 8 -38.06 -26.49 -16.65
N GLU A 9 -39.07 -26.34 -15.77
CA GLU A 9 -38.95 -25.52 -14.56
C GLU A 9 -37.84 -26.02 -13.62
N VAL A 10 -37.74 -27.33 -13.39
CA VAL A 10 -36.67 -27.95 -12.56
C VAL A 10 -35.30 -27.75 -13.21
N PHE A 11 -35.20 -27.89 -14.54
CA PHE A 11 -33.94 -27.69 -15.26
C PHE A 11 -33.46 -26.23 -15.20
N VAL A 12 -34.34 -25.26 -15.40
CA VAL A 12 -34.06 -23.83 -15.29
C VAL A 12 -33.59 -23.48 -13.84
N LEU A 13 -34.29 -24.01 -12.82
CA LEU A 13 -33.91 -23.81 -11.42
C LEU A 13 -32.49 -24.38 -11.15
N GLY A 14 -32.17 -25.55 -11.68
CA GLY A 14 -30.86 -26.15 -11.57
C GLY A 14 -29.74 -25.29 -12.19
N ILE A 15 -29.98 -24.71 -13.38
CA ILE A 15 -29.07 -23.78 -14.03
C ILE A 15 -28.88 -22.49 -13.17
N CYS A 16 -29.97 -21.92 -12.66
CA CYS A 16 -29.91 -20.73 -11.82
C CYS A 16 -29.06 -20.98 -10.54
N ILE A 17 -29.30 -22.12 -9.87
CA ILE A 17 -28.49 -22.50 -8.67
C ILE A 17 -27.02 -22.68 -9.05
N MET A 18 -26.73 -23.36 -10.15
CA MET A 18 -25.34 -23.54 -10.63
C MET A 18 -24.68 -22.19 -10.93
N LEU A 19 -25.36 -21.27 -11.58
CA LEU A 19 -24.84 -19.93 -11.87
C LEU A 19 -24.61 -19.11 -10.60
N ILE A 20 -25.49 -19.23 -9.61
CA ILE A 20 -25.34 -18.58 -8.30
C ILE A 20 -24.10 -19.14 -7.59
N VAL A 21 -23.94 -20.47 -7.54
CA VAL A 21 -22.77 -21.12 -6.93
C VAL A 21 -21.47 -20.71 -7.65
N LEU A 22 -21.50 -20.70 -8.99
CA LEU A 22 -20.37 -20.26 -9.82
C LEU A 22 -20.03 -18.79 -9.57
N TYR A 23 -21.05 -17.92 -9.45
CA TYR A 23 -20.89 -16.52 -9.10
C TYR A 23 -20.18 -16.37 -7.73
N PHE A 24 -20.66 -17.02 -6.68
CA PHE A 24 -20.01 -16.99 -5.37
C PHE A 24 -18.60 -17.55 -5.39
N PHE A 25 -18.32 -18.58 -6.19
CA PHE A 25 -17.00 -19.17 -6.32
C PHE A 25 -16.02 -18.23 -7.04
N LEU A 26 -16.46 -17.59 -8.13
CA LEU A 26 -15.65 -16.67 -8.93
C LEU A 26 -15.42 -15.31 -8.25
N TYR A 27 -16.39 -14.83 -7.49
CA TYR A 27 -16.37 -13.52 -6.84
C TYR A 27 -16.10 -13.55 -5.33
N LYS A 28 -15.57 -14.66 -4.82
CA LYS A 28 -15.24 -14.76 -3.40
C LYS A 28 -14.20 -13.71 -3.01
N ILE A 29 -14.60 -12.75 -2.17
CA ILE A 29 -13.72 -11.76 -1.57
C ILE A 29 -12.79 -12.49 -0.59
N PRO A 30 -11.44 -12.32 -0.69
CA PRO A 30 -10.52 -12.94 0.23
C PRO A 30 -10.73 -12.40 1.66
N SER A 31 -10.50 -13.24 2.67
CA SER A 31 -10.49 -12.75 4.04
C SER A 31 -9.28 -11.84 4.30
N PRO A 32 -9.34 -10.96 5.33
CA PRO A 32 -8.20 -10.12 5.71
C PRO A 32 -6.91 -10.91 5.92
N GLN A 33 -7.00 -12.09 6.55
CA GLN A 33 -5.86 -12.99 6.75
C GLN A 33 -5.23 -13.45 5.43
N LYS A 34 -6.06 -13.72 4.42
CA LYS A 34 -5.57 -14.14 3.10
C LYS A 34 -4.96 -12.96 2.33
N ILE A 35 -5.50 -11.75 2.51
CA ILE A 35 -4.92 -10.52 1.95
C ILE A 35 -3.55 -10.30 2.57
N PHE A 36 -3.44 -10.33 3.91
CA PHE A 36 -2.20 -10.17 4.64
C PHE A 36 -1.15 -11.21 4.23
N SER A 37 -1.49 -12.49 4.28
CA SER A 37 -0.58 -13.57 3.88
C SER A 37 -0.01 -13.41 2.47
N LYS A 38 -0.82 -12.91 1.53
CA LYS A 38 -0.36 -12.64 0.16
C LYS A 38 0.51 -11.39 0.04
N SER A 39 0.29 -10.39 0.88
CA SER A 39 1.04 -9.13 0.83
C SER A 39 2.43 -9.22 1.46
N GLN A 40 2.69 -10.22 2.30
CA GLN A 40 3.97 -10.40 3.00
C GLN A 40 5.18 -10.56 2.05
N SER A 41 4.99 -11.06 0.83
CA SER A 41 6.03 -11.14 -0.18
C SER A 41 6.19 -9.85 -1.01
N SER A 42 5.33 -8.86 -0.79
CA SER A 42 5.31 -7.61 -1.55
C SER A 42 5.54 -6.37 -0.69
N VAL A 43 5.23 -6.43 0.61
CA VAL A 43 5.38 -5.32 1.56
C VAL A 43 6.50 -5.65 2.52
N VAL A 44 7.45 -4.74 2.66
CA VAL A 44 8.68 -4.92 3.44
C VAL A 44 8.90 -3.74 4.39
N GLU A 45 9.66 -3.96 5.44
CA GLU A 45 10.25 -2.88 6.21
C GLU A 45 11.28 -2.16 5.35
N LEU A 46 11.37 -0.83 5.48
CA LEU A 46 12.43 0.00 4.93
C LEU A 46 13.18 0.65 6.08
N LYS A 47 14.50 0.51 6.08
CA LYS A 47 15.42 1.20 6.97
C LYS A 47 16.31 2.10 6.14
N SER A 48 16.38 3.38 6.48
CA SER A 48 17.27 4.36 5.86
C SER A 48 18.20 4.93 6.92
N GLN A 49 19.49 5.07 6.64
CA GLN A 49 20.50 5.40 7.63
C GLN A 49 21.60 6.29 7.07
N THR A 50 22.08 7.24 7.90
CA THR A 50 23.29 8.05 7.70
C THR A 50 24.12 8.01 8.98
N GLY A 51 25.38 7.60 8.87
CA GLY A 51 26.21 7.37 10.04
C GLY A 51 25.62 6.35 11.00
N THR A 52 25.85 6.53 12.29
CA THR A 52 25.32 5.65 13.36
C THR A 52 24.05 6.17 14.00
N ASP A 53 23.77 7.47 13.89
CA ASP A 53 22.82 8.17 14.76
C ASP A 53 21.53 8.60 14.05
N ILE A 54 21.53 8.72 12.73
CA ILE A 54 20.37 9.14 11.95
C ILE A 54 19.79 7.91 11.24
N ILE A 55 18.75 7.35 11.84
CA ILE A 55 18.09 6.15 11.33
C ILE A 55 16.59 6.41 11.28
N THR A 56 15.94 6.02 10.19
CA THR A 56 14.49 6.00 10.09
C THR A 56 14.00 4.63 9.64
N TYR A 57 12.81 4.27 10.11
CA TYR A 57 12.14 3.01 9.77
C TYR A 57 10.77 3.31 9.18
N GLY A 58 10.44 2.62 8.12
CA GLY A 58 9.17 2.70 7.43
C GLY A 58 8.85 1.42 6.68
N SER A 59 8.16 1.57 5.59
CA SER A 59 7.73 0.47 4.73
C SER A 59 8.06 0.77 3.27
N ALA A 60 8.11 -0.28 2.45
CA ALA A 60 8.16 -0.17 1.00
C ALA A 60 7.35 -1.31 0.36
N VAL A 61 6.97 -1.12 -0.90
CA VAL A 61 6.12 -2.07 -1.64
C VAL A 61 6.77 -2.43 -2.97
N PHE A 62 6.97 -3.71 -3.23
CA PHE A 62 7.39 -4.19 -4.55
C PHE A 62 6.29 -3.97 -5.59
N ILE A 63 6.60 -3.18 -6.62
CA ILE A 63 5.65 -2.76 -7.66
C ILE A 63 5.96 -3.38 -9.03
N LYS A 64 7.21 -3.88 -9.24
CA LYS A 64 7.62 -4.65 -10.42
C LYS A 64 8.38 -5.91 -10.01
N ASP A 65 8.32 -6.94 -10.86
CA ASP A 65 9.01 -8.22 -10.63
C ASP A 65 10.53 -8.13 -10.88
N ASP A 66 11.04 -6.97 -11.28
CA ASP A 66 12.46 -6.68 -11.44
C ASP A 66 13.14 -6.16 -10.15
N GLY A 67 12.44 -6.17 -9.02
CA GLY A 67 12.92 -5.67 -7.74
C GLY A 67 12.70 -4.17 -7.51
N THR A 68 11.89 -3.49 -8.34
CA THR A 68 11.53 -2.08 -8.11
C THR A 68 10.51 -1.97 -6.99
N LEU A 69 10.82 -1.09 -6.01
CA LEU A 69 9.98 -0.77 -4.87
C LEU A 69 9.54 0.70 -4.92
N VAL A 70 8.41 0.97 -4.28
CA VAL A 70 7.95 2.33 -3.97
C VAL A 70 7.89 2.52 -2.46
N SER A 71 8.24 3.74 -2.01
CA SER A 71 8.06 4.22 -0.65
C SER A 71 7.72 5.72 -0.68
N ASN A 72 7.73 6.39 0.47
CA ASN A 72 7.62 7.84 0.54
C ASN A 72 8.98 8.53 0.39
N ALA A 73 8.98 9.77 -0.15
CA ALA A 73 10.20 10.58 -0.25
C ALA A 73 10.79 10.91 1.12
N HIS A 74 9.96 11.21 2.12
CA HIS A 74 10.43 11.49 3.49
C HIS A 74 11.07 10.27 4.17
N MET A 75 10.98 9.07 3.58
CA MET A 75 11.68 7.88 4.04
C MET A 75 13.11 7.76 3.48
N VAL A 76 13.43 8.50 2.42
CA VAL A 76 14.73 8.41 1.75
C VAL A 76 15.57 9.68 1.88
N VAL A 77 15.00 10.73 2.49
CA VAL A 77 15.71 11.97 2.80
C VAL A 77 15.46 12.40 4.23
N TYR A 78 16.41 13.16 4.79
CA TYR A 78 16.30 13.81 6.10
C TYR A 78 16.65 15.30 6.00
N LYS A 79 16.15 16.11 6.94
CA LYS A 79 16.43 17.54 6.95
C LYS A 79 17.62 17.86 7.85
N LYS A 80 18.66 18.49 7.29
CA LYS A 80 19.84 18.94 8.02
C LYS A 80 20.11 20.41 7.69
N ALA A 81 20.17 21.25 8.70
CA ALA A 81 20.36 22.70 8.57
C ALA A 81 19.43 23.37 7.54
N GLY A 82 18.16 22.94 7.50
CA GLY A 82 17.13 23.48 6.59
C GLY A 82 17.13 22.88 5.18
N THR A 83 18.09 22.04 4.81
CA THR A 83 18.22 21.41 3.49
C THR A 83 17.90 19.91 3.57
N TYR A 84 17.21 19.38 2.56
CA TYR A 84 17.01 17.94 2.43
C TYR A 84 18.29 17.26 1.91
N GLN A 85 18.67 16.15 2.54
CA GLN A 85 19.80 15.32 2.16
C GLN A 85 19.34 13.87 2.07
N GLU A 86 19.88 13.12 1.13
CA GLU A 86 19.63 11.68 1.01
C GLU A 86 20.34 10.93 2.15
N PHE A 87 19.73 9.82 2.60
CA PHE A 87 20.43 8.88 3.48
C PHE A 87 21.56 8.17 2.72
N GLU A 88 22.58 7.72 3.44
CA GLU A 88 23.75 7.03 2.87
C GLU A 88 23.43 5.57 2.48
N THR A 89 22.54 4.93 3.22
CA THR A 89 22.18 3.52 2.99
C THR A 89 20.68 3.29 3.12
N TYR A 90 20.20 2.34 2.32
CA TYR A 90 18.83 1.87 2.34
C TYR A 90 18.81 0.35 2.38
N GLU A 91 18.04 -0.20 3.28
CA GLU A 91 17.92 -1.63 3.50
C GLU A 91 16.46 -2.02 3.67
N ILE A 92 16.08 -3.19 3.18
CA ILE A 92 14.75 -3.76 3.38
C ILE A 92 14.82 -5.08 4.13
N ARG A 93 13.73 -5.42 4.85
CA ARG A 93 13.58 -6.71 5.50
C ARG A 93 12.16 -7.23 5.31
N PHE A 94 12.06 -8.50 4.92
CA PHE A 94 10.76 -9.19 4.87
C PHE A 94 10.33 -9.59 6.29
N SER A 95 9.02 -9.67 6.52
CA SER A 95 8.47 -10.04 7.84
C SER A 95 8.86 -11.45 8.33
N TYR A 96 9.25 -12.33 7.41
CA TYR A 96 9.67 -13.70 7.68
C TYR A 96 11.20 -13.89 7.66
N GLU A 97 11.98 -12.80 7.52
CA GLU A 97 13.45 -12.82 7.52
C GLU A 97 14.00 -12.06 8.72
N THR A 98 15.22 -12.39 9.12
CA THR A 98 16.00 -11.66 10.12
C THR A 98 17.01 -10.72 9.48
N GLU A 99 17.46 -11.04 8.27
CA GLU A 99 18.50 -10.32 7.56
C GLU A 99 17.94 -9.18 6.72
N TYR A 100 18.66 -8.07 6.71
CA TYR A 100 18.40 -6.93 5.84
C TYR A 100 19.06 -7.13 4.48
N ARG A 101 18.42 -6.62 3.42
CA ARG A 101 18.90 -6.62 2.05
C ARG A 101 19.07 -5.20 1.56
N SER A 102 20.20 -4.90 0.95
CA SER A 102 20.48 -3.57 0.40
C SER A 102 19.58 -3.26 -0.81
N VAL A 103 19.10 -2.03 -0.83
CA VAL A 103 18.42 -1.41 -1.97
C VAL A 103 19.10 -0.09 -2.30
N PHE A 104 18.95 0.42 -3.52
CA PHE A 104 19.41 1.74 -3.87
C PHE A 104 18.25 2.64 -4.31
N LEU A 105 18.42 3.93 -4.07
CA LEU A 105 17.49 4.97 -4.48
C LEU A 105 17.65 5.23 -5.97
N ILE A 106 16.53 5.21 -6.73
CA ILE A 106 16.52 5.57 -8.15
C ILE A 106 16.19 7.05 -8.31
N LYS A 107 15.06 7.48 -7.71
CA LYS A 107 14.57 8.86 -7.75
C LYS A 107 13.54 9.10 -6.67
N TYR A 108 13.30 10.36 -6.34
CA TYR A 108 12.22 10.77 -5.43
C TYR A 108 11.64 12.13 -5.82
N ASP A 109 10.43 12.38 -5.34
CA ASP A 109 9.71 13.64 -5.47
C ASP A 109 9.19 14.05 -4.09
N LEU A 110 9.74 15.14 -3.54
CA LEU A 110 9.33 15.66 -2.23
C LEU A 110 7.92 16.25 -2.24
N GLN A 111 7.51 16.83 -3.37
CA GLN A 111 6.20 17.47 -3.49
C GLN A 111 5.08 16.42 -3.46
N GLN A 112 5.26 15.32 -4.18
CA GLN A 112 4.32 14.21 -4.22
C GLN A 112 4.56 13.19 -3.08
N ASP A 113 5.70 13.29 -2.38
CA ASP A 113 6.15 12.37 -1.33
C ASP A 113 6.32 10.93 -1.83
N ILE A 114 6.87 10.76 -3.03
CA ILE A 114 7.10 9.46 -3.68
C ILE A 114 8.60 9.20 -3.79
N ALA A 115 9.03 7.99 -3.46
CA ALA A 115 10.38 7.50 -3.73
C ALA A 115 10.34 6.16 -4.46
N ILE A 116 11.24 5.98 -5.41
CA ILE A 116 11.46 4.74 -6.16
C ILE A 116 12.82 4.19 -5.78
N LEU A 117 12.82 2.95 -5.28
CA LEU A 117 14.02 2.22 -4.93
C LEU A 117 14.10 0.92 -5.76
N LYS A 118 15.26 0.30 -5.74
CA LYS A 118 15.48 -0.99 -6.40
C LYS A 118 16.34 -1.90 -5.55
N LEU A 119 15.97 -3.18 -5.51
CA LEU A 119 16.77 -4.22 -4.86
C LEU A 119 18.09 -4.41 -5.59
N ASN A 120 19.20 -4.41 -4.86
CA ASN A 120 20.54 -4.55 -5.44
C ASN A 120 20.73 -5.92 -6.09
N ASP A 121 20.22 -6.97 -5.44
CA ASP A 121 20.32 -8.34 -5.94
C ASP A 121 18.97 -9.04 -5.82
N VAL A 122 18.37 -9.37 -6.94
CA VAL A 122 17.10 -10.11 -7.04
C VAL A 122 17.31 -11.63 -6.98
N SER A 123 18.54 -12.10 -7.14
CA SER A 123 18.85 -13.53 -7.04
C SER A 123 18.64 -14.01 -5.60
N ASN A 124 18.06 -15.18 -5.42
CA ASN A 124 17.77 -15.75 -4.10
C ASN A 124 16.78 -14.95 -3.22
N THR A 125 16.01 -14.02 -3.81
CA THR A 125 14.98 -13.27 -3.09
C THR A 125 13.59 -13.70 -3.56
N GLN A 126 12.77 -14.18 -2.61
CA GLN A 126 11.38 -14.54 -2.90
C GLN A 126 10.47 -13.32 -2.64
N PHE A 127 10.34 -12.46 -3.64
CA PHE A 127 9.38 -11.35 -3.61
C PHE A 127 8.38 -11.47 -4.76
N LYS A 128 7.34 -10.68 -4.69
CA LYS A 128 6.31 -10.62 -5.72
C LYS A 128 5.83 -9.18 -5.89
N ALA A 129 5.79 -8.70 -7.12
CA ALA A 129 5.13 -7.44 -7.44
C ALA A 129 3.64 -7.51 -7.08
N ILE A 130 3.16 -6.50 -6.38
CA ILE A 130 1.75 -6.42 -6.00
C ILE A 130 0.92 -5.96 -7.20
N LYS A 131 -0.26 -6.57 -7.39
CA LYS A 131 -1.19 -6.15 -8.44
C LYS A 131 -1.83 -4.82 -8.06
N THR A 132 -1.88 -3.88 -8.99
CA THR A 132 -2.52 -2.57 -8.81
C THR A 132 -3.98 -2.55 -9.26
N ARG A 133 -4.76 -1.60 -8.73
CA ARG A 133 -6.09 -1.21 -9.23
C ARG A 133 -6.11 0.29 -9.43
N ASN A 134 -6.63 0.76 -10.54
CA ASN A 134 -6.79 2.16 -10.86
C ASN A 134 -7.50 2.91 -9.71
N SER A 135 -6.80 3.86 -9.06
CA SER A 135 -7.29 4.62 -7.92
C SER A 135 -8.36 5.65 -8.26
N SER A 136 -8.50 6.06 -9.52
CA SER A 136 -9.59 6.96 -9.94
C SER A 136 -10.99 6.31 -9.93
N LYS A 137 -11.06 5.00 -9.70
CA LYS A 137 -12.33 4.24 -9.58
C LYS A 137 -12.72 3.94 -8.13
N LEU A 138 -12.05 4.56 -7.17
CA LEU A 138 -12.39 4.45 -5.75
C LEU A 138 -13.63 5.28 -5.44
N VAL A 139 -14.42 4.81 -4.48
CA VAL A 139 -15.59 5.53 -3.96
C VAL A 139 -15.56 5.53 -2.44
N SER A 140 -16.19 6.54 -1.82
CA SER A 140 -16.36 6.58 -0.36
C SER A 140 -17.11 5.36 0.12
N GLY A 141 -16.63 4.74 1.20
CA GLY A 141 -17.14 3.48 1.73
C GLY A 141 -16.48 2.22 1.17
N ASP A 142 -15.61 2.31 0.15
CA ASP A 142 -14.80 1.16 -0.30
C ASP A 142 -13.97 0.65 0.88
N LYS A 143 -14.06 -0.66 1.15
CA LYS A 143 -13.29 -1.32 2.19
C LYS A 143 -11.82 -1.40 1.81
N VAL A 144 -10.94 -1.05 2.74
CA VAL A 144 -9.49 -1.00 2.50
C VAL A 144 -8.69 -1.59 3.65
N TYR A 145 -7.44 -1.93 3.35
CA TYR A 145 -6.47 -2.44 4.32
C TYR A 145 -5.15 -1.68 4.16
N ALA A 146 -4.58 -1.22 5.27
CA ALA A 146 -3.20 -0.77 5.27
C ALA A 146 -2.29 -1.89 5.76
N VAL A 147 -1.19 -2.11 5.03
CA VAL A 147 -0.16 -3.11 5.37
C VAL A 147 1.19 -2.41 5.42
N GLY A 148 1.86 -2.48 6.57
CA GLY A 148 3.15 -1.80 6.79
C GLY A 148 3.73 -2.11 8.16
N ASN A 149 4.91 -1.53 8.46
CA ASN A 149 5.71 -1.75 9.67
C ASN A 149 5.31 -0.79 10.81
N GLY A 150 4.03 -0.77 11.20
CA GLY A 150 3.54 0.14 12.23
C GLY A 150 4.29 0.00 13.56
N LEU A 151 4.79 1.12 14.10
CA LEU A 151 5.56 1.18 15.35
C LEU A 151 6.87 0.37 15.32
N ASN A 152 7.37 0.02 14.15
CA ASN A 152 8.60 -0.77 13.96
C ASN A 152 8.56 -2.15 14.63
N HIS A 153 7.36 -2.73 14.77
CA HIS A 153 7.14 -4.05 15.37
C HIS A 153 6.97 -5.18 14.34
N GLY A 154 7.26 -4.90 13.08
CA GLY A 154 7.08 -5.81 11.95
C GLY A 154 5.86 -5.46 11.11
N ILE A 155 5.73 -6.13 9.96
CA ILE A 155 4.64 -5.89 9.02
C ILE A 155 3.31 -6.37 9.62
N GLY A 156 2.38 -5.45 9.75
CA GLY A 156 1.02 -5.68 10.24
C GLY A 156 -0.04 -5.25 9.24
N ILE A 157 -1.32 -5.52 9.55
CA ILE A 157 -2.48 -5.12 8.76
C ILE A 157 -3.50 -4.40 9.63
N THR A 158 -4.06 -3.29 9.12
CA THR A 158 -5.22 -2.61 9.70
C THR A 158 -6.34 -2.51 8.65
N GLU A 159 -7.59 -2.46 9.10
CA GLU A 159 -8.78 -2.42 8.25
C GLU A 159 -9.53 -1.10 8.46
N GLY A 160 -10.09 -0.56 7.39
CA GLY A 160 -10.92 0.63 7.40
C GLY A 160 -11.66 0.82 6.08
N ALA A 161 -12.09 2.04 5.80
CA ALA A 161 -12.79 2.43 4.58
C ALA A 161 -12.22 3.72 3.97
N ILE A 162 -12.48 3.92 2.68
CA ILE A 162 -12.23 5.20 2.02
C ILE A 162 -13.24 6.22 2.54
N SER A 163 -12.76 7.29 3.16
CA SER A 163 -13.57 8.44 3.54
C SER A 163 -13.79 9.37 2.34
N LEU A 164 -12.70 9.78 1.69
CA LEU A 164 -12.70 10.57 0.46
C LEU A 164 -11.70 9.96 -0.55
N PRO A 165 -12.16 9.57 -1.75
CA PRO A 165 -11.30 8.91 -2.73
C PRO A 165 -10.28 9.86 -3.35
N GLN A 166 -10.52 11.17 -3.27
CA GLN A 166 -9.63 12.22 -3.74
C GLN A 166 -9.90 13.51 -2.98
N ILE A 167 -8.86 14.09 -2.40
CA ILE A 167 -8.89 15.39 -1.74
C ILE A 167 -7.54 16.10 -1.92
N ASN A 168 -7.57 17.41 -2.12
CA ASN A 168 -6.39 18.25 -2.06
C ASN A 168 -6.26 18.81 -0.65
N ILE A 169 -5.14 18.56 0.00
CA ILE A 169 -4.84 19.09 1.34
C ILE A 169 -3.50 19.83 1.31
N GLU A 170 -3.40 20.85 2.11
CA GLU A 170 -2.14 21.53 2.39
C GLU A 170 -1.43 20.79 3.54
N TYR A 171 -0.21 20.34 3.28
CA TYR A 171 0.65 19.68 4.25
C TYR A 171 2.10 20.10 4.03
N GLU A 172 2.73 20.66 5.06
CA GLU A 172 4.11 21.21 5.00
C GLU A 172 4.31 22.15 3.80
N ASP A 173 3.45 23.18 3.70
CA ASP A 173 3.45 24.21 2.67
C ASP A 173 3.28 23.66 1.21
N THR A 174 2.82 22.44 1.07
CA THR A 174 2.61 21.79 -0.22
C THR A 174 1.19 21.28 -0.35
N ILE A 175 0.53 21.56 -1.49
CA ILE A 175 -0.78 20.97 -1.80
C ILE A 175 -0.57 19.58 -2.35
N ARG A 176 -1.14 18.59 -1.66
CA ARG A 176 -1.06 17.18 -2.04
C ARG A 176 -2.42 16.62 -2.38
N ASN A 177 -2.51 15.90 -3.50
CA ASN A 177 -3.68 15.13 -3.87
C ASN A 177 -3.58 13.75 -3.22
N VAL A 178 -4.52 13.40 -2.36
CA VAL A 178 -4.45 12.19 -1.55
C VAL A 178 -5.82 11.49 -1.43
N ILE A 179 -5.79 10.22 -1.06
CA ILE A 179 -6.94 9.45 -0.59
C ILE A 179 -7.02 9.62 0.92
N GLN A 180 -8.20 9.97 1.45
CA GLN A 180 -8.47 9.96 2.88
C GLN A 180 -9.19 8.68 3.29
N CYS A 181 -8.70 8.05 4.36
CA CYS A 181 -9.25 6.82 4.94
C CYS A 181 -9.45 6.97 6.45
N ASP A 182 -10.30 6.14 7.06
CA ASP A 182 -10.49 6.03 8.51
C ASP A 182 -9.58 4.97 9.15
N LEU A 183 -8.41 4.74 8.55
CA LEU A 183 -7.43 3.76 8.99
C LEU A 183 -6.62 4.24 10.19
N ILE A 184 -6.23 3.28 11.04
CA ILE A 184 -5.21 3.53 12.06
C ILE A 184 -3.85 3.28 11.41
N ILE A 185 -3.10 4.35 11.14
CA ILE A 185 -1.71 4.30 10.71
C ILE A 185 -0.81 4.92 11.79
N ASN A 186 0.38 4.36 11.95
CA ASN A 186 1.38 4.81 12.91
C ASN A 186 2.71 5.08 12.21
N GLU A 187 3.66 5.66 12.93
CA GLU A 187 5.05 5.73 12.47
C GLU A 187 5.52 4.35 12.05
N GLY A 188 6.25 4.26 10.92
CA GLY A 188 6.64 3.02 10.30
C GLY A 188 5.67 2.50 9.23
N ASN A 189 4.39 2.90 9.22
CA ASN A 189 3.48 2.58 8.13
C ASN A 189 3.75 3.39 6.84
N SER A 190 4.47 4.53 6.95
CA SER A 190 4.84 5.35 5.79
C SER A 190 5.54 4.53 4.73
N GLY A 191 5.12 4.65 3.47
CA GLY A 191 5.59 3.85 2.34
C GLY A 191 4.93 2.48 2.21
N GLY A 192 4.06 2.09 3.14
CA GLY A 192 3.32 0.84 3.11
C GLY A 192 2.17 0.82 2.11
N ALA A 193 1.55 -0.33 1.96
CA ALA A 193 0.49 -0.56 0.98
C ALA A 193 -0.89 -0.17 1.52
N LEU A 194 -1.66 0.61 0.73
CA LEU A 194 -3.10 0.69 0.84
C LEU A 194 -3.70 -0.30 -0.17
N LEU A 195 -4.43 -1.30 0.33
CA LEU A 195 -5.00 -2.38 -0.47
C LEU A 195 -6.52 -2.30 -0.51
N ASP A 196 -7.12 -2.69 -1.63
CA ASP A 196 -8.56 -2.90 -1.72
C ASP A 196 -8.99 -4.26 -1.11
N GLU A 197 -10.29 -4.53 -1.05
CA GLU A 197 -10.88 -5.77 -0.53
C GLU A 197 -10.40 -7.06 -1.23
N ARG A 198 -9.71 -6.94 -2.37
CA ARG A 198 -9.14 -8.06 -3.12
C ARG A 198 -7.62 -8.17 -2.95
N GLY A 199 -7.02 -7.28 -2.17
CA GLY A 199 -5.58 -7.22 -1.95
C GLY A 199 -4.80 -6.60 -3.11
N ARG A 200 -5.43 -5.74 -3.91
CA ARG A 200 -4.76 -4.96 -4.96
C ARG A 200 -4.34 -3.61 -4.41
N LEU A 201 -3.16 -3.15 -4.79
CA LEU A 201 -2.62 -1.87 -4.39
C LEU A 201 -3.41 -0.72 -5.04
N ILE A 202 -3.92 0.19 -4.22
CA ILE A 202 -4.68 1.38 -4.62
C ILE A 202 -4.02 2.68 -4.17
N GLY A 203 -3.04 2.61 -3.27
CA GLY A 203 -2.27 3.75 -2.81
C GLY A 203 -1.12 3.34 -1.91
N ILE A 204 -0.32 4.34 -1.50
CA ILE A 204 0.80 4.22 -0.57
C ILE A 204 0.44 5.03 0.67
N THR A 205 0.51 4.42 1.87
CA THR A 205 0.29 5.12 3.13
C THR A 205 1.36 6.18 3.33
N THR A 206 0.97 7.40 3.75
CA THR A 206 1.95 8.47 3.89
C THR A 206 1.89 9.14 5.26
N PHE A 207 0.87 9.92 5.57
CA PHE A 207 0.85 10.69 6.80
C PHE A 207 -0.54 10.74 7.46
N ARG A 208 -0.57 11.27 8.67
CA ARG A 208 -1.75 11.59 9.46
C ARG A 208 -1.66 13.03 9.97
N LEU A 209 -2.78 13.63 10.22
CA LEU A 209 -2.83 14.99 10.75
C LEU A 209 -2.48 15.01 12.24
N LYS A 210 -1.92 16.16 12.66
CA LYS A 210 -1.80 16.56 14.05
C LYS A 210 -2.65 17.80 14.27
N ASP A 211 -3.21 17.94 15.46
CA ASP A 211 -3.88 19.18 15.89
C ASP A 211 -2.85 20.30 16.15
N ASN A 212 -3.33 21.50 16.46
CA ASN A 212 -2.48 22.65 16.77
C ASN A 212 -1.60 22.48 18.02
N MET A 213 -1.85 21.45 18.83
CA MET A 213 -1.06 21.06 20.00
C MET A 213 -0.08 19.94 19.71
N GLY A 214 -0.04 19.44 18.47
CA GLY A 214 0.82 18.34 18.03
C GLY A 214 0.27 16.94 18.31
N ASN A 215 -0.97 16.83 18.86
CA ASN A 215 -1.59 15.53 19.09
C ASN A 215 -2.08 14.92 17.76
N ILE A 216 -1.99 13.60 17.68
CA ILE A 216 -2.45 12.86 16.51
C ILE A 216 -3.97 12.89 16.44
N ILE A 217 -4.51 13.22 15.25
CA ILE A 217 -5.92 13.09 14.95
C ILE A 217 -6.16 11.63 14.50
N TYR A 218 -6.87 10.88 15.32
CA TYR A 218 -7.22 9.48 14.99
C TYR A 218 -8.39 9.40 14.02
N GLY A 219 -8.44 8.30 13.24
CA GLY A 219 -9.51 8.08 12.27
C GLY A 219 -9.36 8.90 10.98
N VAL A 220 -8.22 9.55 10.80
CA VAL A 220 -7.87 10.27 9.55
C VAL A 220 -6.46 9.88 9.13
N ALA A 221 -6.38 9.15 8.05
CA ALA A 221 -5.14 8.72 7.41
C ALA A 221 -5.12 9.15 5.96
N PHE A 222 -3.96 9.52 5.44
CA PHE A 222 -3.78 9.92 4.05
C PHE A 222 -2.86 8.97 3.32
N CYS A 223 -3.22 8.69 2.06
CA CYS A 223 -2.48 7.79 1.19
C CYS A 223 -2.31 8.44 -0.19
N ILE A 224 -1.16 8.23 -0.80
CA ILE A 224 -0.87 8.69 -2.16
C ILE A 224 -1.59 7.75 -3.13
N PRO A 225 -2.41 8.25 -4.07
CA PRO A 225 -3.07 7.42 -5.07
C PRO A 225 -2.08 6.63 -5.92
N ILE A 226 -2.34 5.35 -6.17
CA ILE A 226 -1.41 4.50 -6.95
C ILE A 226 -1.21 5.00 -8.38
N ASN A 227 -2.20 5.66 -8.99
CA ASN A 227 -2.03 6.24 -10.31
C ASN A 227 -0.90 7.26 -10.34
N MET A 228 -0.79 8.14 -9.32
CA MET A 228 0.31 9.12 -9.22
C MET A 228 1.67 8.43 -9.13
N VAL A 229 1.75 7.35 -8.37
CA VAL A 229 2.98 6.54 -8.26
C VAL A 229 3.38 5.93 -9.60
N ILE A 230 2.40 5.37 -10.33
CA ILE A 230 2.64 4.78 -11.67
C ILE A 230 3.05 5.85 -12.67
N ASP A 231 2.40 7.01 -12.64
CA ASP A 231 2.73 8.13 -13.51
C ASP A 231 4.15 8.63 -13.24
N TYR A 232 4.53 8.80 -11.95
CA TYR A 232 5.88 9.18 -11.57
C TYR A 232 6.92 8.11 -11.95
N LEU A 233 6.61 6.83 -11.76
CA LEU A 233 7.50 5.73 -12.13
C LEU A 233 7.82 5.70 -13.63
N ASN A 234 6.87 6.11 -14.49
CA ASN A 234 6.99 6.12 -15.95
C ASN A 234 7.56 7.42 -16.53
N GLN A 235 7.79 8.44 -15.72
CA GLN A 235 8.54 9.64 -16.12
C GLN A 235 10.03 9.28 -16.25
N GLU A 236 10.68 9.71 -17.34
CA GLU A 236 12.13 9.56 -17.57
C GLU A 236 12.97 10.45 -16.65
#